data_a61449cafa48f2bffd5139442e92d742
#
_entry.id   a61449cafa48f2bffd5139442e92d742
#
_cell.length_a   1.000
_cell.length_b   1.000
_cell.length_c   1.000
_cell.angle_alpha   90.00
_cell.angle_beta   90.00
_cell.angle_gamma   90.00
#
_symmetry.space_group_name_H-M   'P 1'
#
loop_
_entity.id
_entity.type
_entity.pdbx_description
1 polymer ?
#
loop_
_entity_poly.entity_id
_entity_poly.type
_entity_poly.pdbx_seq_one_letter_code
_entity_poly.pdbx_strand_id
1 'polypeptide(L)'
;GVLIMNPNNGDVLAMANYPNYDLSNPRDLSAYYTQEEIDAMDEDAQMDALNQLWQNFCTTYTYEPGSTAKPFTVAAGLETGKVSTGDSFYCDGYEHVGGHDIHCVNRSGHGMETLEQTLMNSCNDAMMQISYRLGSDIFTKYQQIFGFGQRTGIDLPGEARTDSLIYTADNMGPVDLATVSYTHLRAHETELHL
;
A
#
# COMPACT_ATOMS: atom_id res chain seq x y z
N GLY A 1 7.62 1.81 -12.07
CA GLY A 1 7.47 3.27 -12.08
C GLY A 1 8.33 3.94 -11.01
N VAL A 2 8.63 5.20 -11.21
CA VAL A 2 9.34 6.05 -10.25
C VAL A 2 8.60 7.37 -10.14
N LEU A 3 8.32 7.79 -8.90
CA LEU A 3 7.72 9.08 -8.58
C LEU A 3 8.64 9.82 -7.61
N ILE A 4 9.00 11.06 -7.93
CA ILE A 4 9.79 11.94 -7.07
C ILE A 4 8.95 13.18 -6.75
N MET A 5 8.75 13.45 -5.45
CA MET A 5 7.92 14.53 -4.97
C MET A 5 8.70 15.43 -4.00
N ASN A 6 8.35 16.70 -3.98
CA ASN A 6 8.78 17.61 -2.95
C ASN A 6 7.86 17.43 -1.71
N PRO A 7 8.38 16.97 -0.56
CA PRO A 7 7.55 16.70 0.61
C PRO A 7 6.99 17.95 1.29
N ASN A 8 7.52 19.14 0.98
CA ASN A 8 7.08 20.39 1.61
C ASN A 8 5.80 20.96 0.99
N ASN A 9 5.51 20.63 -0.28
CA ASN A 9 4.38 21.22 -1.00
C ASN A 9 3.60 20.22 -1.88
N GLY A 10 4.09 18.96 -2.00
CA GLY A 10 3.46 17.93 -2.80
C GLY A 10 3.75 18.00 -4.30
N ASP A 11 4.60 18.93 -4.77
CA ASP A 11 4.94 19.02 -6.20
C ASP A 11 5.58 17.72 -6.69
N VAL A 12 5.09 17.21 -7.81
CA VAL A 12 5.70 16.10 -8.53
C VAL A 12 6.86 16.61 -9.37
N LEU A 13 8.08 16.28 -8.97
CA LEU A 13 9.31 16.72 -9.64
C LEU A 13 9.68 15.79 -10.81
N ALA A 14 9.36 14.52 -10.71
CA ALA A 14 9.55 13.55 -11.78
C ALA A 14 8.55 12.39 -11.62
N MET A 15 8.10 11.87 -12.76
CA MET A 15 7.30 10.66 -12.84
C MET A 15 7.74 9.89 -14.08
N ALA A 16 8.14 8.63 -13.92
CA ALA A 16 8.62 7.81 -15.00
C ALA A 16 8.08 6.37 -14.90
N ASN A 17 7.69 5.83 -16.02
CA ASN A 17 7.23 4.45 -16.15
C ASN A 17 8.13 3.67 -17.11
N TYR A 18 8.21 2.36 -16.89
CA TYR A 18 8.69 1.40 -17.84
C TYR A 18 7.78 0.14 -17.74
N PRO A 19 7.24 -0.36 -18.83
CA PRO A 19 7.38 0.11 -20.21
C PRO A 19 6.81 1.52 -20.44
N ASN A 20 7.24 2.17 -21.51
CA ASN A 20 6.72 3.46 -21.98
C ASN A 20 6.57 3.43 -23.50
N TYR A 21 5.98 4.46 -24.07
CA TYR A 21 5.75 4.57 -25.50
C TYR A 21 6.22 5.91 -26.06
N ASP A 22 6.49 5.94 -27.37
CA ASP A 22 6.80 7.17 -28.08
C ASP A 22 5.50 7.92 -28.40
N LEU A 23 5.36 9.15 -27.93
CA LEU A 23 4.22 10.01 -28.22
C LEU A 23 4.04 10.32 -29.70
N SER A 24 5.12 10.24 -30.50
CA SER A 24 5.06 10.42 -31.96
C SER A 24 4.52 9.19 -32.69
N ASN A 25 4.59 8.00 -32.06
CA ASN A 25 4.07 6.74 -32.57
C ASN A 25 3.44 5.89 -31.45
N PRO A 26 2.33 6.35 -30.86
CA PRO A 26 1.79 5.77 -29.63
C PRO A 26 1.21 4.36 -29.78
N ARG A 27 1.07 3.87 -31.01
CA ARG A 27 0.54 2.52 -31.30
C ARG A 27 1.64 1.51 -31.65
N ASP A 28 2.89 1.90 -31.51
CA ASP A 28 4.03 1.02 -31.80
C ASP A 28 4.29 0.04 -30.64
N LEU A 29 4.06 -1.23 -30.91
CA LEU A 29 4.31 -2.33 -29.96
C LEU A 29 5.68 -2.97 -30.16
N SER A 30 6.45 -2.58 -31.20
CA SER A 30 7.69 -3.25 -31.60
C SER A 30 8.82 -3.20 -30.56
N ALA A 31 8.73 -2.29 -29.58
CA ALA A 31 9.68 -2.22 -28.46
C ALA A 31 9.51 -3.37 -27.45
N TYR A 32 8.34 -4.04 -27.44
CA TYR A 32 7.96 -5.03 -26.42
C TYR A 32 7.50 -6.37 -26.99
N TYR A 33 7.14 -6.40 -28.27
CA TYR A 33 6.67 -7.59 -28.97
C TYR A 33 7.42 -7.75 -30.28
N THR A 34 7.70 -8.99 -30.68
CA THR A 34 8.22 -9.28 -31.98
C THR A 34 7.13 -9.07 -33.04
N GLN A 35 7.55 -8.91 -34.31
CA GLN A 35 6.57 -8.75 -35.39
C GLN A 35 5.67 -9.98 -35.54
N GLU A 36 6.20 -11.18 -35.29
CA GLU A 36 5.40 -12.42 -35.31
C GLU A 36 4.33 -12.45 -34.23
N GLU A 37 4.65 -11.95 -33.05
CA GLU A 37 3.67 -11.82 -31.95
C GLU A 37 2.60 -10.78 -32.27
N ILE A 38 3.00 -9.63 -32.81
CA ILE A 38 2.05 -8.57 -33.22
C ILE A 38 1.12 -9.07 -34.32
N ASP A 39 1.65 -9.76 -35.32
CA ASP A 39 0.86 -10.30 -36.43
C ASP A 39 -0.09 -11.44 -36.01
N ALA A 40 0.22 -12.13 -34.92
CA ALA A 40 -0.60 -13.18 -34.33
C ALA A 40 -1.73 -12.64 -33.44
N MET A 41 -1.66 -11.38 -32.99
CA MET A 41 -2.69 -10.75 -32.18
C MET A 41 -3.91 -10.41 -33.02
N ASP A 42 -5.11 -10.72 -32.52
CA ASP A 42 -6.34 -10.15 -33.03
C ASP A 42 -6.49 -8.67 -32.59
N GLU A 43 -7.54 -7.99 -33.05
CA GLU A 43 -7.77 -6.58 -32.73
C GLU A 43 -7.94 -6.34 -31.23
N ASP A 44 -8.58 -7.24 -30.51
CA ASP A 44 -8.81 -7.11 -29.07
C ASP A 44 -7.49 -7.28 -28.30
N ALA A 45 -6.69 -8.28 -28.64
CA ALA A 45 -5.38 -8.50 -28.02
C ALA A 45 -4.40 -7.34 -28.30
N GLN A 46 -4.41 -6.78 -29.52
CA GLN A 46 -3.61 -5.57 -29.84
C GLN A 46 -4.07 -4.38 -29.00
N MET A 47 -5.39 -4.18 -28.86
CA MET A 47 -5.92 -3.09 -28.04
C MET A 47 -5.59 -3.25 -26.58
N ASP A 48 -5.64 -4.46 -26.05
CA ASP A 48 -5.24 -4.76 -24.66
C ASP A 48 -3.75 -4.47 -24.42
N ALA A 49 -2.88 -4.89 -25.34
CA ALA A 49 -1.45 -4.59 -25.29
C ALA A 49 -1.18 -3.08 -25.32
N LEU A 50 -1.88 -2.33 -26.17
CA LEU A 50 -1.79 -0.88 -26.24
C LEU A 50 -2.32 -0.21 -24.95
N ASN A 51 -3.43 -0.68 -24.40
CA ASN A 51 -3.98 -0.16 -23.16
C ASN A 51 -3.00 -0.36 -22.00
N GLN A 52 -2.33 -1.51 -21.92
CA GLN A 52 -1.27 -1.75 -20.92
C GLN A 52 -0.08 -0.80 -21.12
N LEU A 53 0.35 -0.60 -22.36
CA LEU A 53 1.46 0.29 -22.69
C LEU A 53 1.18 1.75 -22.35
N TRP A 54 -0.05 2.21 -22.55
CA TRP A 54 -0.46 3.59 -22.29
C TRP A 54 -0.72 3.90 -20.82
N GLN A 55 -0.82 2.87 -19.97
CA GLN A 55 -1.07 3.07 -18.54
C GLN A 55 0.13 3.68 -17.83
N ASN A 56 -0.15 4.65 -16.98
CA ASN A 56 0.83 5.20 -16.06
C ASN A 56 0.79 4.44 -14.75
N PHE A 57 1.77 3.60 -14.48
CA PHE A 57 1.86 2.79 -13.27
C PHE A 57 1.66 3.63 -11.99
N CYS A 58 2.23 4.85 -11.96
CA CYS A 58 2.17 5.70 -10.76
C CYS A 58 0.77 6.23 -10.43
N THR A 59 -0.17 6.16 -11.40
CA THR A 59 -1.55 6.66 -11.21
C THR A 59 -2.61 5.59 -11.37
N THR A 60 -2.38 4.62 -12.26
CA THR A 60 -3.40 3.64 -12.66
C THR A 60 -3.40 2.39 -11.78
N TYR A 61 -2.24 2.02 -11.22
CA TYR A 61 -2.12 0.81 -10.42
C TYR A 61 -2.24 1.11 -8.93
N THR A 62 -2.86 0.18 -8.22
CA THR A 62 -2.91 0.13 -6.76
C THR A 62 -2.04 -1.00 -6.25
N TYR A 63 -1.47 -0.86 -5.08
CA TYR A 63 -0.67 -1.90 -4.43
C TYR A 63 -0.78 -1.80 -2.91
N GLU A 64 -0.50 -2.89 -2.23
CA GLU A 64 -0.38 -2.89 -0.79
C GLU A 64 0.96 -2.25 -0.37
N PRO A 65 0.94 -1.13 0.38
CA PRO A 65 2.17 -0.43 0.74
C PRO A 65 3.06 -1.24 1.68
N GLY A 66 2.50 -2.25 2.37
CA GLY A 66 3.23 -3.10 3.30
C GLY A 66 3.86 -2.29 4.43
N SER A 67 5.08 -2.65 4.84
CA SER A 67 5.76 -2.02 5.97
C SER A 67 6.04 -0.53 5.82
N THR A 68 5.91 0.05 4.64
CA THR A 68 6.01 1.50 4.44
C THR A 68 4.81 2.26 5.02
N ALA A 69 3.72 1.53 5.35
CA ALA A 69 2.55 2.07 6.01
C ALA A 69 2.66 2.19 7.54
N LYS A 70 3.59 1.47 8.17
CA LYS A 70 3.76 1.45 9.64
C LYS A 70 3.95 2.84 10.28
N PRO A 71 4.70 3.78 9.67
CA PRO A 71 4.79 5.14 10.19
C PRO A 71 3.44 5.84 10.36
N PHE A 72 2.46 5.56 9.50
CA PHE A 72 1.11 6.14 9.62
C PHE A 72 0.37 5.59 10.84
N THR A 73 0.48 4.27 11.11
CA THR A 73 -0.09 3.64 12.31
C THR A 73 0.54 4.21 13.59
N VAL A 74 1.86 4.35 13.60
CA VAL A 74 2.58 4.94 14.74
C VAL A 74 2.21 6.42 14.92
N ALA A 75 2.12 7.20 13.84
CA ALA A 75 1.73 8.59 13.90
C ALA A 75 0.32 8.78 14.47
N ALA A 76 -0.64 7.93 14.05
CA ALA A 76 -1.98 7.92 14.62
C ALA A 76 -1.96 7.61 16.13
N GLY A 77 -1.13 6.66 16.55
CA GLY A 77 -0.94 6.29 17.95
C GLY A 77 -0.39 7.45 18.79
N LEU A 78 0.64 8.11 18.31
CA LEU A 78 1.27 9.26 18.98
C LEU A 78 0.32 10.46 19.06
N GLU A 79 -0.33 10.84 17.95
CA GLU A 79 -1.22 11.99 17.87
C GLU A 79 -2.43 11.85 18.79
N THR A 80 -2.96 10.62 18.93
CA THR A 80 -4.10 10.34 19.82
C THR A 80 -3.72 10.07 21.27
N GLY A 81 -2.42 10.05 21.58
CA GLY A 81 -1.92 9.71 22.91
C GLY A 81 -2.17 8.25 23.33
N LYS A 82 -2.53 7.38 22.38
CA LYS A 82 -2.68 5.93 22.62
C LYS A 82 -1.34 5.23 22.75
N VAL A 83 -0.29 5.85 22.20
CA VAL A 83 1.09 5.42 22.26
C VAL A 83 1.96 6.64 22.58
N SER A 84 3.04 6.43 23.30
CA SER A 84 4.06 7.44 23.60
C SER A 84 5.46 6.95 23.20
N THR A 85 6.41 7.87 23.07
CA THR A 85 7.81 7.54 22.76
C THR A 85 8.50 6.74 23.87
N GLY A 86 7.93 6.72 25.06
CA GLY A 86 8.41 5.91 26.20
C GLY A 86 7.83 4.50 26.26
N ASP A 87 6.92 4.16 25.36
CA ASP A 87 6.28 2.84 25.37
C ASP A 87 7.24 1.75 24.86
N SER A 88 7.01 0.54 25.34
CA SER A 88 7.68 -0.66 24.88
C SER A 88 6.65 -1.73 24.54
N PHE A 89 7.01 -2.59 23.60
CA PHE A 89 6.18 -3.66 23.06
C PHE A 89 6.95 -4.96 23.13
N TYR A 90 6.26 -6.05 23.47
CA TYR A 90 6.88 -7.37 23.49
C TYR A 90 6.45 -8.16 22.28
N CYS A 91 7.40 -8.67 21.52
CA CYS A 91 7.18 -9.49 20.33
C CYS A 91 7.70 -10.90 20.59
N ASP A 92 6.81 -11.89 20.63
CA ASP A 92 7.16 -13.32 20.71
C ASP A 92 7.13 -14.00 19.33
N GLY A 93 6.85 -13.24 18.27
CA GLY A 93 6.92 -13.69 16.88
C GLY A 93 5.55 -13.92 16.23
N TYR A 94 4.46 -13.82 16.96
CA TYR A 94 3.11 -13.90 16.41
C TYR A 94 2.08 -13.30 17.38
N GLU A 95 0.90 -12.97 16.84
CA GLU A 95 -0.30 -12.63 17.59
C GLU A 95 -1.42 -13.62 17.26
N HIS A 96 -2.12 -14.11 18.28
CA HIS A 96 -3.30 -14.96 18.09
C HIS A 96 -4.57 -14.14 18.08
N VAL A 97 -5.18 -13.95 16.91
CA VAL A 97 -6.38 -13.13 16.76
C VAL A 97 -7.41 -13.81 15.85
N GLY A 98 -8.69 -13.85 16.28
CA GLY A 98 -9.77 -14.42 15.50
C GLY A 98 -9.60 -15.91 15.14
N GLY A 99 -8.84 -16.66 15.94
CA GLY A 99 -8.55 -18.09 15.69
C GLY A 99 -7.39 -18.33 14.71
N HIS A 100 -6.64 -17.30 14.36
CA HIS A 100 -5.48 -17.37 13.46
C HIS A 100 -4.21 -16.85 14.13
N ASP A 101 -3.07 -17.47 13.84
CA ASP A 101 -1.76 -16.98 14.24
C ASP A 101 -1.20 -16.09 13.13
N ILE A 102 -1.08 -14.80 13.42
CA ILE A 102 -0.53 -13.80 12.50
C ILE A 102 0.92 -13.56 12.87
N HIS A 103 1.83 -13.93 11.98
CA HIS A 103 3.24 -13.94 12.28
C HIS A 103 3.93 -12.59 12.04
N CYS A 104 4.89 -12.29 12.94
CA CYS A 104 5.89 -11.27 12.70
C CYS A 104 6.90 -11.74 11.63
N VAL A 105 7.64 -10.78 11.03
CA VAL A 105 8.72 -11.10 10.09
C VAL A 105 9.81 -11.96 10.77
N ASN A 106 10.10 -11.69 12.05
CA ASN A 106 10.90 -12.53 12.89
C ASN A 106 10.02 -13.50 13.68
N ARG A 107 9.90 -14.73 13.21
CA ARG A 107 9.07 -15.77 13.84
C ARG A 107 9.56 -16.24 15.22
N SER A 108 10.81 -15.92 15.57
CA SER A 108 11.37 -16.19 16.91
C SER A 108 11.10 -15.07 17.90
N GLY A 109 10.43 -13.99 17.43
CA GLY A 109 10.19 -12.78 18.20
C GLY A 109 11.40 -11.85 18.24
N HIS A 110 11.13 -10.56 18.45
CA HIS A 110 12.15 -9.54 18.66
C HIS A 110 12.42 -9.33 20.16
N GLY A 111 11.58 -9.90 21.04
CA GLY A 111 11.61 -9.63 22.48
C GLY A 111 11.03 -8.27 22.83
N MET A 112 11.57 -7.62 23.84
CA MET A 112 11.12 -6.30 24.25
C MET A 112 11.76 -5.23 23.36
N GLU A 113 10.91 -4.41 22.71
CA GLU A 113 11.33 -3.33 21.81
C GLU A 113 10.75 -1.99 22.27
N THR A 114 11.53 -0.92 22.18
CA THR A 114 11.00 0.45 22.27
C THR A 114 10.20 0.78 21.00
N LEU A 115 9.36 1.82 21.04
CA LEU A 115 8.61 2.26 19.86
C LEU A 115 9.51 2.52 18.64
N GLU A 116 10.70 3.10 18.86
CA GLU A 116 11.68 3.31 17.80
C GLU A 116 12.19 1.97 17.23
N GLN A 117 12.53 1.02 18.09
CA GLN A 117 12.99 -0.30 17.66
C GLN A 117 11.92 -1.07 16.88
N THR A 118 10.63 -0.91 17.21
CA THR A 118 9.54 -1.56 16.46
C THR A 118 9.50 -1.12 15.00
N LEU A 119 9.79 0.15 14.72
CA LEU A 119 9.92 0.66 13.34
C LEU A 119 11.23 0.21 12.68
N MET A 120 12.36 0.28 13.39
CA MET A 120 13.66 -0.14 12.88
C MET A 120 13.67 -1.61 12.46
N ASN A 121 13.06 -2.48 13.27
CA ASN A 121 12.99 -3.93 13.04
C ASN A 121 11.76 -4.31 12.20
N SER A 122 10.95 -3.34 11.82
CA SER A 122 9.71 -3.59 11.06
C SER A 122 8.80 -4.63 11.74
N CYS A 123 8.64 -4.54 13.06
CA CYS A 123 7.90 -5.51 13.85
C CYS A 123 6.40 -5.47 13.56
N ASN A 124 5.84 -6.54 13.00
CA ASN A 124 4.39 -6.63 12.72
C ASN A 124 3.59 -6.77 14.01
N ASP A 125 4.10 -7.57 14.96
CA ASP A 125 3.47 -7.82 16.24
C ASP A 125 3.26 -6.50 17.02
N ALA A 126 4.29 -5.67 17.15
CA ALA A 126 4.15 -4.36 17.77
C ALA A 126 3.13 -3.46 17.05
N MET A 127 3.02 -3.52 15.72
CA MET A 127 2.00 -2.77 14.99
C MET A 127 0.59 -3.27 15.31
N MET A 128 0.39 -4.57 15.45
CA MET A 128 -0.89 -5.15 15.88
C MET A 128 -1.25 -4.65 17.29
N GLN A 129 -0.31 -4.68 18.24
CA GLN A 129 -0.54 -4.15 19.59
C GLN A 129 -0.90 -2.66 19.59
N ILE A 130 -0.28 -1.85 18.73
CA ILE A 130 -0.61 -0.43 18.54
C ILE A 130 -2.02 -0.30 17.97
N SER A 131 -2.38 -1.09 16.97
CA SER A 131 -3.70 -1.04 16.36
C SER A 131 -4.83 -1.38 17.34
N TYR A 132 -4.60 -2.31 18.26
CA TYR A 132 -5.57 -2.64 19.31
C TYR A 132 -5.79 -1.47 20.28
N ARG A 133 -4.74 -0.69 20.57
CA ARG A 133 -4.88 0.53 21.38
C ARG A 133 -5.64 1.63 20.64
N LEU A 134 -5.52 1.71 19.31
CA LEU A 134 -6.27 2.65 18.47
C LEU A 134 -7.74 2.26 18.35
N GLY A 135 -8.01 0.98 18.06
CA GLY A 135 -9.33 0.50 17.66
C GLY A 135 -9.71 0.93 16.25
N SER A 136 -10.75 0.31 15.68
CA SER A 136 -11.19 0.52 14.30
C SER A 136 -11.58 1.97 14.00
N ASP A 137 -12.28 2.63 14.91
CA ASP A 137 -12.76 4.01 14.71
C ASP A 137 -11.60 5.01 14.52
N ILE A 138 -10.60 4.94 15.40
CA ILE A 138 -9.46 5.85 15.33
C ILE A 138 -8.59 5.47 14.11
N PHE A 139 -8.35 4.19 13.89
CA PHE A 139 -7.53 3.72 12.79
C PHE A 139 -8.09 4.18 11.44
N THR A 140 -9.38 3.93 11.16
CA THR A 140 -10.02 4.33 9.90
C THR A 140 -10.11 5.85 9.75
N LYS A 141 -10.34 6.58 10.84
CA LYS A 141 -10.30 8.04 10.83
C LYS A 141 -8.93 8.55 10.37
N TYR A 142 -7.84 7.97 10.87
CA TYR A 142 -6.49 8.40 10.48
C TYR A 142 -6.10 7.94 9.08
N GLN A 143 -6.58 6.78 8.59
CA GLN A 143 -6.46 6.45 7.17
C GLN A 143 -7.05 7.57 6.29
N GLN A 144 -8.23 8.09 6.64
CA GLN A 144 -8.86 9.20 5.90
C GLN A 144 -8.07 10.51 6.02
N ILE A 145 -7.53 10.84 7.21
CA ILE A 145 -6.69 12.03 7.42
C ILE A 145 -5.43 11.99 6.56
N PHE A 146 -4.82 10.82 6.42
CA PHE A 146 -3.65 10.60 5.56
C PHE A 146 -4.00 10.47 4.06
N GLY A 147 -5.29 10.54 3.68
CA GLY A 147 -5.75 10.52 2.30
C GLY A 147 -5.91 9.13 1.69
N PHE A 148 -5.78 8.05 2.46
CA PHE A 148 -6.05 6.70 1.95
C PHE A 148 -7.52 6.60 1.50
N GLY A 149 -7.74 5.97 0.35
CA GLY A 149 -9.07 5.83 -0.24
C GLY A 149 -9.62 7.09 -0.91
N GLN A 150 -8.84 8.17 -0.99
CA GLN A 150 -9.23 9.42 -1.62
C GLN A 150 -8.44 9.63 -2.92
N ARG A 151 -9.03 10.39 -3.83
CA ARG A 151 -8.29 10.84 -5.01
C ARG A 151 -7.25 11.87 -4.61
N THR A 152 -6.06 11.78 -5.22
CA THR A 152 -4.96 12.70 -4.95
C THR A 152 -5.19 14.08 -5.56
N GLY A 153 -6.04 14.16 -6.62
CA GLY A 153 -6.25 15.37 -7.40
C GLY A 153 -5.12 15.62 -8.41
N ILE A 154 -4.29 14.61 -8.70
CA ILE A 154 -3.28 14.72 -9.75
C ILE A 154 -3.95 15.04 -11.10
N ASP A 155 -3.39 16.01 -11.83
CA ASP A 155 -3.88 16.43 -13.15
C ASP A 155 -3.40 15.49 -14.27
N LEU A 156 -3.73 14.19 -14.10
CA LEU A 156 -3.44 13.13 -15.07
C LEU A 156 -4.66 12.22 -15.20
N PRO A 157 -4.93 11.68 -16.40
CA PRO A 157 -6.00 10.70 -16.59
C PRO A 157 -5.63 9.35 -15.97
N GLY A 158 -6.65 8.55 -15.64
CA GLY A 158 -6.48 7.16 -15.26
C GLY A 158 -6.10 6.93 -13.79
N GLU A 159 -6.23 7.92 -12.91
CA GLU A 159 -6.03 7.69 -11.48
C GLU A 159 -7.00 6.62 -10.97
N ALA A 160 -6.43 5.55 -10.38
CA ALA A 160 -7.18 4.42 -9.86
C ALA A 160 -8.11 4.84 -8.71
N ARG A 161 -9.24 4.17 -8.58
CA ARG A 161 -10.13 4.32 -7.44
C ARG A 161 -9.68 3.38 -6.32
N THR A 162 -9.47 3.94 -5.14
CA THR A 162 -9.00 3.21 -3.96
C THR A 162 -10.01 3.20 -2.80
N ASP A 163 -11.17 3.82 -2.99
CA ASP A 163 -12.22 3.92 -1.98
C ASP A 163 -12.78 2.58 -1.52
N SER A 164 -12.80 1.57 -2.39
CA SER A 164 -13.22 0.20 -2.07
C SER A 164 -12.12 -0.67 -1.46
N LEU A 165 -10.87 -0.21 -1.50
CA LEU A 165 -9.68 -0.96 -1.04
C LEU A 165 -9.34 -0.70 0.43
N ILE A 166 -10.04 0.19 1.10
CA ILE A 166 -9.87 0.47 2.52
C ILE A 166 -11.05 -0.04 3.33
N TYR A 167 -10.79 -0.32 4.60
CA TYR A 167 -11.85 -0.65 5.55
C TYR A 167 -12.55 0.61 6.06
N THR A 168 -13.81 0.44 6.45
CA THR A 168 -14.56 1.38 7.29
C THR A 168 -14.61 0.83 8.72
N ALA A 169 -14.94 1.65 9.70
CA ALA A 169 -15.07 1.19 11.09
C ALA A 169 -16.11 0.06 11.24
N ASP A 170 -17.19 0.12 10.44
CA ASP A 170 -18.28 -0.87 10.50
C ASP A 170 -17.92 -2.23 9.92
N ASN A 171 -16.95 -2.32 9.01
CA ASN A 171 -16.58 -3.57 8.33
C ASN A 171 -15.19 -4.09 8.72
N MET A 172 -14.50 -3.44 9.66
CA MET A 172 -13.19 -3.82 10.16
C MET A 172 -13.31 -4.73 11.39
N GLY A 173 -13.09 -6.02 11.18
CA GLY A 173 -13.02 -6.99 12.27
C GLY A 173 -11.66 -6.96 13.01
N PRO A 174 -11.51 -7.72 14.12
CA PRO A 174 -10.24 -7.77 14.85
C PRO A 174 -9.04 -8.27 14.03
N VAL A 175 -9.26 -9.24 13.15
CA VAL A 175 -8.21 -9.77 12.25
C VAL A 175 -7.81 -8.72 11.22
N ASP A 176 -8.81 -8.03 10.66
CA ASP A 176 -8.58 -6.96 9.69
C ASP A 176 -7.78 -5.83 10.34
N LEU A 177 -8.18 -5.37 11.52
CA LEU A 177 -7.47 -4.32 12.26
C LEU A 177 -6.01 -4.70 12.55
N ALA A 178 -5.77 -5.96 12.92
CA ALA A 178 -4.42 -6.46 13.13
C ALA A 178 -3.58 -6.40 11.84
N THR A 179 -4.10 -6.93 10.74
CA THR A 179 -3.35 -7.05 9.48
C THR A 179 -3.16 -5.72 8.78
N VAL A 180 -4.20 -4.86 8.70
CA VAL A 180 -4.07 -3.56 8.05
C VAL A 180 -3.17 -2.58 8.80
N SER A 181 -2.88 -2.83 10.09
CA SER A 181 -1.96 -1.99 10.87
C SER A 181 -0.56 -1.89 10.27
N TYR A 182 -0.19 -2.83 9.43
CA TYR A 182 1.11 -2.88 8.76
C TYR A 182 1.02 -3.02 7.22
N THR A 183 -0.20 -3.12 6.65
CA THR A 183 -0.43 -3.17 5.19
C THR A 183 -1.28 -2.02 4.68
N HIS A 184 -2.22 -1.49 5.49
CA HIS A 184 -3.18 -0.41 5.20
C HIS A 184 -4.20 -0.67 4.09
N LEU A 185 -4.24 -1.86 3.48
CA LEU A 185 -5.22 -2.24 2.46
C LEU A 185 -5.91 -3.56 2.80
N ARG A 186 -7.08 -3.79 2.20
CA ARG A 186 -7.80 -5.06 2.27
C ARG A 186 -7.04 -6.12 1.49
N ALA A 187 -6.78 -7.27 2.10
CA ALA A 187 -5.98 -8.35 1.55
C ALA A 187 -6.61 -9.11 0.37
N HIS A 188 -7.74 -8.67 -0.18
CA HIS A 188 -8.57 -9.52 -1.03
C HIS A 188 -8.62 -9.18 -2.52
N GLU A 189 -7.97 -8.14 -3.01
CA GLU A 189 -8.19 -7.73 -4.41
C GLU A 189 -6.93 -7.31 -5.17
N THR A 190 -5.76 -7.77 -4.73
CA THR A 190 -4.56 -7.67 -5.54
C THR A 190 -4.12 -9.05 -6.01
N GLU A 191 -4.88 -9.64 -6.92
CA GLU A 191 -4.32 -10.66 -7.81
C GLU A 191 -3.44 -9.97 -8.85
N LEU A 192 -2.33 -9.45 -8.40
CA LEU A 192 -1.17 -9.22 -9.24
C LEU A 192 -0.16 -10.29 -8.88
N HIS A 193 -0.34 -11.46 -9.46
CA HIS A 193 0.74 -12.42 -9.61
C HIS A 193 1.76 -11.83 -10.58
N LEU A 194 2.87 -11.32 -10.03
CA LEU A 194 4.12 -11.13 -10.76
C LEU A 194 4.87 -12.45 -10.81
#